data_6f3346b10c90c52f0c39479799c2cdf4
#
_entry.id   6f3346b10c90c52f0c39479799c2cdf4
#
_cell.length_a   1.000
_cell.length_b   1.000
_cell.length_c   1.000
_cell.angle_alpha   90.00
_cell.angle_beta   90.00
_cell.angle_gamma   90.00
#
_symmetry.space_group_name_H-M   'P 1'
#
loop_
_entity.id
_entity.type
_entity.pdbx_description
1 polymer ?
#
loop_
_entity_poly.entity_id
_entity_poly.type
_entity_poly.pdbx_seq_one_letter_code
_entity_poly.pdbx_strand_id
1 'polypeptide(L)'
;FGRFFAGSLFDIYGGVFARPHLFDPDSPPRKKRDLRVSAPEVHWFETEDGAQIRLTRYQGGTKGPVMLVPGLAVSSQIFAVDTIDTNLLEYLFANGYDIWLLDYRYSIELPTATSQAPVDNVASYDFPAAVNKIRTVSGADSIQVVAHCYGAITFHMAMLAGLQGVRSAVSSQAGAHFKVVGSNRVKSGLYLDTLLDRIGVDSLTAYTDEDADWLDRFYNTAVRLNPTIDREEMCNSSVCHRITLLYALLYEHDQLNTATHDTLHEQFGVASMNNFQHMGVLAREGKLVSAEGEDIYLEHVERLAIPIAYIHGAENEAWLPESTELTFNWLRENNDRHLYSRQVIANYGHIDCIFGKDAAEDVYPFILNHLEKSA
;
A
#
# COMPACT_ATOMS: atom_id res chain seq x y z
N PHE A 1 -13.88 19.10 -23.36
CA PHE A 1 -13.05 19.57 -24.49
C PHE A 1 -12.52 20.99 -24.23
N GLY A 2 -13.33 21.96 -23.81
CA GLY A 2 -12.88 23.33 -23.54
C GLY A 2 -11.92 23.44 -22.35
N ARG A 3 -12.12 22.67 -21.25
CA ARG A 3 -11.20 22.58 -20.11
C ARG A 3 -9.87 21.92 -20.48
N PHE A 4 -9.91 20.89 -21.34
CA PHE A 4 -8.71 20.25 -21.89
C PHE A 4 -7.83 21.23 -22.66
N PHE A 5 -8.40 22.01 -23.58
CA PHE A 5 -7.64 23.00 -24.36
C PHE A 5 -7.10 24.15 -23.53
N ALA A 6 -7.88 24.69 -22.59
CA ALA A 6 -7.42 25.77 -21.70
C ALA A 6 -6.34 25.29 -20.70
N GLY A 7 -6.48 24.06 -20.16
CA GLY A 7 -5.45 23.43 -19.33
C GLY A 7 -4.16 23.20 -20.09
N SER A 8 -4.25 22.55 -21.26
CA SER A 8 -3.09 22.27 -22.12
C SER A 8 -2.35 23.53 -22.59
N LEU A 9 -3.07 24.61 -22.90
CA LEU A 9 -2.45 25.89 -23.29
C LEU A 9 -1.74 26.58 -22.10
N PHE A 10 -2.33 26.53 -20.91
CA PHE A 10 -1.71 27.12 -19.72
C PHE A 10 -0.48 26.33 -19.26
N ASP A 11 -0.53 24.99 -19.36
CA ASP A 11 0.61 24.10 -19.06
C ASP A 11 1.69 24.14 -20.13
N ILE A 12 1.35 24.37 -21.39
CA ILE A 12 2.32 24.61 -22.47
C ILE A 12 3.09 25.91 -22.22
N TYR A 13 2.47 26.96 -21.73
CA TYR A 13 3.10 28.26 -21.49
C TYR A 13 3.67 28.44 -20.08
N GLY A 14 3.18 27.72 -19.07
CA GLY A 14 3.63 27.81 -17.68
C GLY A 14 4.38 26.59 -17.17
N GLY A 15 3.94 25.38 -17.55
CA GLY A 15 4.40 24.12 -16.99
C GLY A 15 5.50 23.42 -17.80
N VAL A 16 5.52 23.56 -19.14
CA VAL A 16 6.57 22.97 -20.00
C VAL A 16 7.96 23.61 -19.70
N PHE A 17 7.98 24.83 -19.17
CA PHE A 17 9.21 25.53 -18.79
C PHE A 17 9.52 25.46 -17.28
N ALA A 18 8.57 25.03 -16.44
CA ALA A 18 8.86 24.75 -15.04
C ALA A 18 9.63 23.42 -14.98
N ARG A 19 10.90 23.49 -14.62
CA ARG A 19 11.68 22.27 -14.37
C ARG A 19 11.04 21.56 -13.18
N PRO A 20 10.67 20.26 -13.31
CA PRO A 20 10.20 19.49 -12.17
C PRO A 20 11.32 19.45 -11.12
N HIS A 21 10.95 19.42 -9.86
CA HIS A 21 11.88 19.17 -8.78
C HIS A 21 12.27 17.70 -8.88
N LEU A 22 13.50 17.44 -9.33
CA LEU A 22 14.05 16.08 -9.45
C LEU A 22 14.56 15.64 -8.08
N PHE A 23 14.44 14.34 -7.80
CA PHE A 23 15.10 13.74 -6.66
C PHE A 23 16.58 13.58 -6.98
N ASP A 24 17.44 14.04 -6.07
CA ASP A 24 18.89 13.84 -6.11
C ASP A 24 19.26 12.72 -5.13
N PRO A 25 19.61 11.51 -5.62
CA PRO A 25 19.96 10.37 -4.77
C PRO A 25 21.26 10.61 -3.98
N ASP A 26 22.12 11.55 -4.41
CA ASP A 26 23.37 11.88 -3.74
C ASP A 26 23.18 12.98 -2.67
N SER A 27 21.98 13.53 -2.54
CA SER A 27 21.68 14.50 -1.48
C SER A 27 21.87 13.87 -0.11
N PRO A 28 22.49 14.61 0.85
CA PRO A 28 22.62 14.10 2.20
C PRO A 28 21.24 13.85 2.83
N PRO A 29 21.07 12.71 3.54
CA PRO A 29 19.80 12.40 4.15
C PRO A 29 19.34 13.50 5.11
N ARG A 30 18.07 13.85 5.07
CA ARG A 30 17.50 14.82 6.01
C ARG A 30 17.56 14.29 7.45
N LYS A 31 17.57 15.20 8.41
CA LYS A 31 17.45 14.83 9.82
C LYS A 31 16.00 14.39 10.10
N LYS A 32 15.85 13.14 10.51
CA LYS A 32 14.57 12.58 10.99
C LYS A 32 14.33 12.95 12.44
N ARG A 33 13.06 13.12 12.85
CA ARG A 33 12.72 13.21 14.26
C ARG A 33 12.78 11.83 14.92
N ASP A 34 13.02 11.82 16.20
CA ASP A 34 12.94 10.60 17.00
C ASP A 34 11.48 10.15 17.11
N LEU A 35 11.24 8.85 16.96
CA LEU A 35 9.93 8.25 17.17
C LEU A 35 9.66 8.05 18.66
N ARG A 36 8.42 8.23 19.08
CA ARG A 36 7.97 8.07 20.47
C ARG A 36 7.63 6.62 20.80
N VAL A 37 8.59 5.74 20.58
CA VAL A 37 8.49 4.27 20.77
C VAL A 37 9.77 3.71 21.40
N SER A 38 9.77 2.43 21.75
CA SER A 38 10.98 1.72 22.20
C SER A 38 12.02 1.62 21.07
N ALA A 39 13.25 1.27 21.42
CA ALA A 39 14.26 0.94 20.42
C ALA A 39 13.80 -0.26 19.57
N PRO A 40 14.05 -0.24 18.25
CA PRO A 40 13.64 -1.33 17.36
C PRO A 40 14.47 -2.60 17.60
N GLU A 41 13.79 -3.75 17.57
CA GLU A 41 14.41 -5.07 17.48
C GLU A 41 14.24 -5.58 16.04
N VAL A 42 15.33 -5.75 15.31
CA VAL A 42 15.29 -6.18 13.90
C VAL A 42 15.51 -7.69 13.81
N HIS A 43 14.56 -8.38 13.17
CA HIS A 43 14.60 -9.81 12.95
C HIS A 43 14.66 -10.11 11.45
N TRP A 44 15.81 -10.57 10.99
CA TRP A 44 15.98 -11.15 9.64
C TRP A 44 15.76 -12.65 9.71
N PHE A 45 15.04 -13.21 8.77
CA PHE A 45 14.82 -14.66 8.68
C PHE A 45 14.45 -15.05 7.25
N GLU A 46 14.63 -16.34 6.96
CA GLU A 46 14.29 -16.93 5.67
C GLU A 46 12.89 -17.53 5.71
N THR A 47 12.18 -17.42 4.60
CA THR A 47 10.95 -18.15 4.32
C THR A 47 11.27 -19.59 3.88
N GLU A 48 10.27 -20.47 3.82
CA GLU A 48 10.47 -21.86 3.42
C GLU A 48 11.02 -21.99 1.97
N ASP A 49 10.68 -21.04 1.09
CA ASP A 49 11.21 -20.97 -0.27
C ASP A 49 12.54 -20.18 -0.40
N GLY A 50 13.17 -19.84 0.72
CA GLY A 50 14.51 -19.23 0.79
C GLY A 50 14.56 -17.71 0.59
N ALA A 51 13.43 -17.01 0.56
CA ALA A 51 13.43 -15.56 0.51
C ALA A 51 13.80 -14.97 1.88
N GLN A 52 14.70 -13.99 1.92
CA GLN A 52 14.98 -13.24 3.13
C GLN A 52 13.97 -12.12 3.31
N ILE A 53 13.29 -12.10 4.47
CA ILE A 53 12.35 -11.06 4.86
C ILE A 53 12.72 -10.50 6.23
N ARG A 54 12.10 -9.37 6.60
CA ARG A 54 12.43 -8.64 7.82
C ARG A 54 11.18 -8.32 8.63
N LEU A 55 11.27 -8.50 9.94
CA LEU A 55 10.34 -7.93 10.91
C LEU A 55 11.10 -6.94 11.79
N THR A 56 10.54 -5.76 11.97
CA THR A 56 11.04 -4.78 12.94
C THR A 56 10.02 -4.65 14.07
N ARG A 57 10.42 -5.07 15.28
CA ARG A 57 9.58 -5.01 16.46
C ARG A 57 9.83 -3.75 17.25
N TYR A 58 8.78 -3.13 17.72
CA TYR A 58 8.77 -2.09 18.73
C TYR A 58 8.01 -2.63 19.94
N GLN A 59 8.75 -3.17 20.91
CA GLN A 59 8.16 -3.83 22.07
C GLN A 59 7.37 -2.82 22.90
N GLY A 60 6.05 -2.94 22.87
CA GLY A 60 5.10 -2.06 23.51
C GLY A 60 4.50 -2.65 24.79
N GLY A 61 3.22 -2.39 25.00
CA GLY A 61 2.47 -2.84 26.18
C GLY A 61 2.01 -4.30 26.12
N THR A 62 0.94 -4.61 26.83
CA THR A 62 0.48 -5.99 27.08
C THR A 62 -0.76 -6.39 26.28
N LYS A 63 -1.27 -5.53 25.38
CA LYS A 63 -2.46 -5.85 24.54
C LYS A 63 -2.18 -6.90 23.46
N GLY A 64 -0.93 -7.29 23.27
CA GLY A 64 -0.49 -8.31 22.33
C GLY A 64 0.07 -7.76 21.03
N PRO A 65 0.56 -8.67 20.16
CA PRO A 65 1.23 -8.29 18.92
C PRO A 65 0.25 -7.87 17.82
N VAL A 66 0.60 -6.76 17.14
CA VAL A 66 -0.04 -6.28 15.92
C VAL A 66 1.02 -6.22 14.82
N MET A 67 0.79 -6.94 13.72
CA MET A 67 1.63 -6.90 12.53
C MET A 67 1.09 -5.85 11.54
N LEU A 68 1.91 -4.90 11.15
CA LEU A 68 1.61 -3.89 10.13
C LEU A 68 2.24 -4.33 8.80
N VAL A 69 1.43 -4.43 7.74
CA VAL A 69 1.83 -4.95 6.43
C VAL A 69 1.66 -3.87 5.37
N PRO A 70 2.74 -3.41 4.72
CA PRO A 70 2.70 -2.33 3.74
C PRO A 70 2.13 -2.77 2.38
N GLY A 71 1.93 -1.78 1.49
CA GLY A 71 1.50 -1.98 0.11
C GLY A 71 2.64 -2.35 -0.85
N LEU A 72 2.38 -2.16 -2.15
CA LEU A 72 3.35 -2.36 -3.22
C LEU A 72 4.26 -1.15 -3.38
N ALA A 73 5.54 -1.40 -3.71
CA ALA A 73 6.57 -0.40 -3.95
C ALA A 73 6.79 0.59 -2.79
N VAL A 74 6.48 0.16 -1.60
CA VAL A 74 6.74 0.85 -0.33
C VAL A 74 7.40 -0.13 0.65
N SER A 75 7.82 0.38 1.80
CA SER A 75 8.25 -0.44 2.92
C SER A 75 7.33 -0.28 4.12
N SER A 76 7.59 -1.04 5.17
CA SER A 76 6.91 -0.88 6.45
C SER A 76 7.12 0.50 7.10
N GLN A 77 8.06 1.31 6.60
CA GLN A 77 8.30 2.67 7.05
C GLN A 77 7.12 3.62 6.79
N ILE A 78 6.20 3.29 5.88
CA ILE A 78 4.96 4.07 5.70
C ILE A 78 4.14 4.21 6.99
N PHE A 79 4.26 3.25 7.92
CA PHE A 79 3.61 3.28 9.22
C PHE A 79 4.39 4.06 10.29
N ALA A 80 5.64 4.43 9.99
CA ALA A 80 6.58 5.09 10.89
C ALA A 80 7.08 6.44 10.37
N VAL A 81 6.32 7.08 9.48
CA VAL A 81 6.67 8.37 8.87
C VAL A 81 6.85 9.43 9.93
N ASP A 82 8.04 10.05 9.95
CA ASP A 82 8.43 11.04 10.97
C ASP A 82 8.04 12.48 10.62
N THR A 83 7.49 12.72 9.45
CA THR A 83 7.07 14.03 8.95
C THR A 83 5.68 14.45 9.40
N ILE A 84 4.91 13.55 10.00
CA ILE A 84 3.62 13.83 10.65
C ILE A 84 3.78 13.79 12.18
N ASP A 85 2.87 14.42 12.91
CA ASP A 85 2.98 14.49 14.37
C ASP A 85 2.87 13.12 15.02
N THR A 86 1.84 12.36 14.68
CA THR A 86 1.61 11.01 15.20
C THR A 86 1.37 10.05 14.06
N ASN A 87 2.30 9.10 13.85
CA ASN A 87 2.13 8.04 12.87
C ASN A 87 1.44 6.80 13.47
N LEU A 88 1.05 5.84 12.62
CA LEU A 88 0.29 4.69 13.06
C LEU A 88 1.06 3.80 14.05
N LEU A 89 2.37 3.65 13.85
CA LEU A 89 3.23 2.92 14.79
C LEU A 89 3.17 3.56 16.19
N GLU A 90 3.41 4.89 16.29
CA GLU A 90 3.39 5.62 17.56
C GLU A 90 2.00 5.58 18.22
N TYR A 91 0.95 5.71 17.40
CA TYR A 91 -0.43 5.69 17.88
C TYR A 91 -0.80 4.35 18.54
N LEU A 92 -0.51 3.23 17.87
CA LEU A 92 -0.81 1.90 18.41
C LEU A 92 0.12 1.54 19.57
N PHE A 93 1.39 1.93 19.50
CA PHE A 93 2.35 1.74 20.59
C PHE A 93 1.90 2.45 21.88
N ALA A 94 1.49 3.73 21.77
CA ALA A 94 0.97 4.52 22.88
C ALA A 94 -0.31 3.91 23.48
N ASN A 95 -1.08 3.18 22.67
CA ASN A 95 -2.28 2.45 23.11
C ASN A 95 -1.98 1.03 23.66
N GLY A 96 -0.71 0.68 23.87
CA GLY A 96 -0.30 -0.51 24.60
C GLY A 96 -0.16 -1.79 23.77
N TYR A 97 -0.03 -1.69 22.46
CA TYR A 97 0.25 -2.82 21.57
C TYR A 97 1.76 -3.07 21.40
N ASP A 98 2.13 -4.32 21.13
CA ASP A 98 3.46 -4.76 20.69
C ASP A 98 3.49 -4.75 19.16
N ILE A 99 4.21 -3.78 18.55
CA ILE A 99 4.10 -3.50 17.13
C ILE A 99 5.19 -4.19 16.34
N TRP A 100 4.80 -4.83 15.24
CA TRP A 100 5.66 -5.57 14.35
C TRP A 100 5.48 -5.06 12.91
N LEU A 101 6.49 -4.43 12.36
CA LEU A 101 6.52 -3.97 10.99
C LEU A 101 7.06 -5.08 10.08
N LEU A 102 6.27 -5.53 9.13
CA LEU A 102 6.69 -6.55 8.16
C LEU A 102 7.20 -5.90 6.89
N ASP A 103 8.43 -6.20 6.53
CA ASP A 103 8.95 -6.04 5.17
C ASP A 103 8.98 -7.41 4.51
N TYR A 104 7.95 -7.70 3.69
CA TYR A 104 7.86 -8.91 2.89
C TYR A 104 8.73 -8.78 1.62
N ARG A 105 8.93 -9.85 0.86
CA ARG A 105 9.92 -9.95 -0.23
C ARG A 105 9.95 -8.80 -1.25
N TYR A 106 8.85 -8.06 -1.44
CA TYR A 106 8.78 -6.92 -2.36
C TYR A 106 8.93 -5.55 -1.69
N SER A 107 9.25 -5.51 -0.40
CA SER A 107 9.54 -4.24 0.28
C SER A 107 10.77 -3.56 -0.33
N ILE A 108 10.68 -2.24 -0.55
CA ILE A 108 11.79 -1.45 -1.11
C ILE A 108 13.04 -1.41 -0.22
N GLU A 109 12.91 -1.75 1.05
CA GLU A 109 14.01 -1.87 2.01
C GLU A 109 14.77 -3.20 1.90
N LEU A 110 14.31 -4.12 1.05
CA LEU A 110 14.95 -5.44 0.90
C LEU A 110 15.68 -5.56 -0.43
N PRO A 111 16.79 -6.31 -0.47
CA PRO A 111 17.48 -6.62 -1.73
C PRO A 111 16.60 -7.36 -2.74
N THR A 112 15.50 -7.96 -2.27
CA THR A 112 14.55 -8.73 -3.07
C THR A 112 13.41 -7.90 -3.67
N ALA A 113 13.42 -6.57 -3.50
CA ALA A 113 12.35 -5.68 -3.97
C ALA A 113 11.98 -5.86 -5.45
N THR A 114 12.95 -6.20 -6.30
CA THR A 114 12.77 -6.47 -7.74
C THR A 114 12.64 -7.95 -8.08
N SER A 115 12.39 -8.81 -7.09
CA SER A 115 12.20 -10.25 -7.31
C SER A 115 11.09 -10.50 -8.32
N GLN A 116 11.35 -11.46 -9.24
CA GLN A 116 10.37 -11.94 -10.21
C GLN A 116 9.63 -13.20 -9.72
N ALA A 117 9.67 -13.49 -8.41
CA ALA A 117 8.89 -14.59 -7.84
C ALA A 117 7.38 -14.36 -8.04
N PRO A 118 6.55 -15.40 -8.12
CA PRO A 118 5.10 -15.25 -8.11
C PRO A 118 4.59 -14.55 -6.84
N VAL A 119 3.57 -13.72 -6.99
CA VAL A 119 2.96 -12.99 -5.85
C VAL A 119 2.37 -13.94 -4.80
N ASP A 120 1.87 -15.09 -5.25
CA ASP A 120 1.35 -16.15 -4.40
C ASP A 120 2.36 -16.61 -3.34
N ASN A 121 3.68 -16.43 -3.61
CA ASN A 121 4.73 -16.76 -2.64
C ASN A 121 4.67 -15.86 -1.39
N VAL A 122 4.21 -14.61 -1.50
CA VAL A 122 3.98 -13.76 -0.32
C VAL A 122 2.92 -14.39 0.59
N ALA A 123 1.82 -14.84 0.00
CA ALA A 123 0.73 -15.48 0.72
C ALA A 123 1.14 -16.84 1.31
N SER A 124 1.86 -17.64 0.53
CA SER A 124 2.19 -19.03 0.87
C SER A 124 3.39 -19.17 1.79
N TYR A 125 4.33 -18.22 1.78
CA TYR A 125 5.59 -18.33 2.50
C TYR A 125 5.86 -17.14 3.44
N ASP A 126 5.72 -15.87 2.98
CA ASP A 126 6.10 -14.72 3.78
C ASP A 126 5.17 -14.53 4.98
N PHE A 127 3.85 -14.56 4.78
CA PHE A 127 2.88 -14.44 5.87
C PHE A 127 3.00 -15.56 6.90
N PRO A 128 3.04 -16.84 6.53
CA PRO A 128 3.22 -17.92 7.51
C PRO A 128 4.52 -17.78 8.30
N ALA A 129 5.64 -17.45 7.64
CA ALA A 129 6.93 -17.26 8.30
C ALA A 129 6.89 -16.07 9.28
N ALA A 130 6.30 -14.93 8.88
CA ALA A 130 6.17 -13.75 9.73
C ALA A 130 5.27 -14.00 10.95
N VAL A 131 4.08 -14.57 10.75
CA VAL A 131 3.14 -14.89 11.83
C VAL A 131 3.77 -15.86 12.84
N ASN A 132 4.42 -16.92 12.35
CA ASN A 132 5.11 -17.89 13.21
C ASN A 132 6.27 -17.24 13.98
N LYS A 133 7.05 -16.36 13.34
CA LYS A 133 8.14 -15.62 13.99
C LYS A 133 7.61 -14.73 15.11
N ILE A 134 6.56 -13.95 14.86
CA ILE A 134 5.95 -13.08 15.87
C ILE A 134 5.44 -13.90 17.05
N ARG A 135 4.67 -14.96 16.79
CA ARG A 135 4.14 -15.82 17.84
C ARG A 135 5.24 -16.45 18.69
N THR A 136 6.30 -16.93 18.04
CA THR A 136 7.43 -17.55 18.75
C THR A 136 8.17 -16.56 19.64
N VAL A 137 8.41 -15.34 19.15
CA VAL A 137 9.19 -14.33 19.90
C VAL A 137 8.34 -13.67 20.98
N SER A 138 7.07 -13.35 20.69
CA SER A 138 6.17 -12.70 21.65
C SER A 138 5.57 -13.67 22.67
N GLY A 139 5.54 -14.97 22.38
CA GLY A 139 4.85 -15.98 23.19
C GLY A 139 3.32 -15.95 23.04
N ALA A 140 2.77 -15.20 22.09
CA ALA A 140 1.33 -15.09 21.86
C ALA A 140 0.81 -16.27 21.03
N ASP A 141 -0.39 -16.76 21.36
CA ASP A 141 -1.06 -17.81 20.57
C ASP A 141 -1.52 -17.33 19.20
N SER A 142 -1.85 -16.04 19.09
CA SER A 142 -2.32 -15.40 17.86
C SER A 142 -1.94 -13.94 17.82
N ILE A 143 -1.96 -13.36 16.62
CA ILE A 143 -1.68 -11.95 16.37
C ILE A 143 -2.87 -11.22 15.79
N GLN A 144 -2.82 -9.89 15.78
CA GLN A 144 -3.69 -9.04 14.98
C GLN A 144 -2.90 -8.48 13.79
N VAL A 145 -3.59 -8.16 12.70
CA VAL A 145 -2.96 -7.67 11.48
C VAL A 145 -3.62 -6.36 11.05
N VAL A 146 -2.81 -5.38 10.67
CA VAL A 146 -3.26 -4.20 9.91
C VAL A 146 -2.53 -4.23 8.58
N ALA A 147 -3.23 -4.54 7.51
CA ALA A 147 -2.67 -4.65 6.17
C ALA A 147 -3.20 -3.55 5.26
N HIS A 148 -2.32 -2.93 4.48
CA HIS A 148 -2.64 -1.82 3.60
C HIS A 148 -2.40 -2.20 2.13
N CYS A 149 -3.34 -1.79 1.25
CA CYS A 149 -3.17 -1.89 -0.20
C CYS A 149 -2.86 -3.33 -0.66
N TYR A 150 -1.75 -3.50 -1.36
CA TYR A 150 -1.29 -4.81 -1.84
C TYR A 150 -0.97 -5.79 -0.70
N GLY A 151 -0.51 -5.28 0.44
CA GLY A 151 -0.38 -6.08 1.65
C GLY A 151 -1.72 -6.62 2.15
N ALA A 152 -2.82 -5.87 1.99
CA ALA A 152 -4.16 -6.35 2.29
C ALA A 152 -4.62 -7.41 1.28
N ILE A 153 -4.29 -7.26 -0.01
CA ILE A 153 -4.57 -8.26 -1.05
C ILE A 153 -3.87 -9.58 -0.71
N THR A 154 -2.55 -9.54 -0.50
CA THR A 154 -1.75 -10.72 -0.18
C THR A 154 -2.11 -11.33 1.17
N PHE A 155 -2.57 -10.52 2.14
CA PHE A 155 -3.15 -11.01 3.39
C PHE A 155 -4.43 -11.85 3.14
N HIS A 156 -5.36 -11.37 2.30
CA HIS A 156 -6.54 -12.15 1.94
C HIS A 156 -6.15 -13.44 1.21
N MET A 157 -5.18 -13.39 0.30
CA MET A 157 -4.64 -14.60 -0.34
C MET A 157 -4.09 -15.58 0.71
N ALA A 158 -3.29 -15.11 1.67
CA ALA A 158 -2.72 -15.95 2.72
C ALA A 158 -3.80 -16.60 3.60
N MET A 159 -4.79 -15.82 4.04
CA MET A 159 -5.91 -16.36 4.84
C MET A 159 -6.70 -17.41 4.06
N LEU A 160 -7.06 -17.12 2.82
CA LEU A 160 -7.80 -18.04 1.94
C LEU A 160 -6.97 -19.28 1.57
N ALA A 161 -5.64 -19.16 1.50
CA ALA A 161 -4.71 -20.28 1.38
C ALA A 161 -4.57 -21.11 2.68
N GLY A 162 -5.10 -20.63 3.81
CA GLY A 162 -5.13 -21.38 5.08
C GLY A 162 -4.17 -20.89 6.16
N LEU A 163 -3.71 -19.64 6.10
CA LEU A 163 -2.91 -19.02 7.16
C LEU A 163 -3.61 -19.14 8.52
N GLN A 164 -2.87 -19.57 9.52
CA GLN A 164 -3.32 -19.74 10.91
C GLN A 164 -2.60 -18.76 11.84
N GLY A 165 -3.17 -18.54 13.02
CA GLY A 165 -2.54 -17.71 14.07
C GLY A 165 -2.87 -16.22 13.96
N VAL A 166 -3.84 -15.84 13.14
CA VAL A 166 -4.42 -14.48 13.08
C VAL A 166 -5.80 -14.51 13.71
N ARG A 167 -6.05 -13.68 14.75
CA ARG A 167 -7.35 -13.61 15.43
C ARG A 167 -8.27 -12.51 14.92
N SER A 168 -7.72 -11.42 14.37
CA SER A 168 -8.48 -10.34 13.74
C SER A 168 -7.62 -9.51 12.81
N ALA A 169 -8.25 -8.76 11.89
CA ALA A 169 -7.53 -7.91 10.96
C ALA A 169 -8.23 -6.59 10.65
N VAL A 170 -7.43 -5.58 10.31
CA VAL A 170 -7.88 -4.39 9.60
C VAL A 170 -7.34 -4.45 8.17
N SER A 171 -8.23 -4.39 7.20
CA SER A 171 -7.91 -4.34 5.77
C SER A 171 -8.10 -2.91 5.27
N SER A 172 -7.00 -2.23 4.96
CA SER A 172 -7.01 -0.86 4.48
C SER A 172 -6.90 -0.81 2.96
N GLN A 173 -7.88 -0.18 2.32
CA GLN A 173 -7.95 0.17 0.90
C GLN A 173 -8.15 -0.99 -0.09
N ALA A 174 -8.17 -2.23 0.34
CA ALA A 174 -8.34 -3.39 -0.53
C ALA A 174 -9.06 -4.54 0.19
N GLY A 175 -9.47 -5.54 -0.57
CA GLY A 175 -10.10 -6.77 -0.11
C GLY A 175 -9.94 -7.87 -1.14
N ALA A 176 -10.97 -8.71 -1.29
CA ALA A 176 -10.99 -9.81 -2.25
C ALA A 176 -11.70 -9.47 -3.58
N HIS A 177 -12.27 -8.28 -3.70
CA HIS A 177 -12.94 -7.79 -4.92
C HIS A 177 -12.40 -6.42 -5.30
N PHE A 178 -12.39 -6.13 -6.61
CA PHE A 178 -11.73 -4.95 -7.15
C PHE A 178 -12.61 -4.18 -8.12
N LYS A 179 -12.65 -2.86 -7.93
CA LYS A 179 -13.15 -1.88 -8.88
C LYS A 179 -12.08 -0.82 -9.09
N VAL A 180 -11.83 -0.45 -10.32
CA VAL A 180 -10.79 0.51 -10.68
C VAL A 180 -11.38 1.68 -11.46
N VAL A 181 -10.72 2.83 -11.39
CA VAL A 181 -11.05 3.99 -12.22
C VAL A 181 -10.86 3.70 -13.72
N GLY A 182 -11.53 4.50 -14.56
CA GLY A 182 -11.49 4.30 -16.00
C GLY A 182 -10.08 4.30 -16.60
N SER A 183 -9.17 5.13 -16.12
CA SER A 183 -7.76 5.19 -16.54
C SER A 183 -7.01 3.88 -16.27
N ASN A 184 -7.15 3.32 -15.06
CA ASN A 184 -6.54 2.04 -14.68
C ASN A 184 -7.17 0.87 -15.44
N ARG A 185 -8.47 0.96 -15.73
CA ARG A 185 -9.15 -0.03 -16.57
C ARG A 185 -8.61 -0.03 -18.01
N VAL A 186 -8.28 1.13 -18.55
CA VAL A 186 -7.65 1.24 -19.87
C VAL A 186 -6.23 0.71 -19.83
N LYS A 187 -5.40 1.10 -18.84
CA LYS A 187 -4.03 0.60 -18.68
C LYS A 187 -3.99 -0.93 -18.61
N SER A 188 -4.83 -1.54 -17.77
CA SER A 188 -4.89 -3.00 -17.63
C SER A 188 -5.48 -3.70 -18.87
N GLY A 189 -6.46 -3.09 -19.52
CA GLY A 189 -7.08 -3.61 -20.75
C GLY A 189 -6.17 -3.57 -21.98
N LEU A 190 -5.20 -2.64 -22.00
CA LEU A 190 -4.19 -2.56 -23.05
C LEU A 190 -2.97 -3.46 -22.79
N TYR A 191 -2.94 -4.19 -21.69
CA TYR A 191 -1.81 -5.04 -21.27
C TYR A 191 -0.46 -4.30 -21.34
N LEU A 192 -0.44 -3.04 -20.88
CA LEU A 192 0.77 -2.21 -20.92
C LEU A 192 1.90 -2.80 -20.08
N ASP A 193 1.58 -3.40 -18.95
CA ASP A 193 2.45 -4.19 -18.08
C ASP A 193 3.14 -5.31 -18.87
N THR A 194 2.37 -6.14 -19.57
CA THR A 194 2.87 -7.24 -20.40
C THR A 194 3.70 -6.74 -21.59
N LEU A 195 3.33 -5.58 -22.17
CA LEU A 195 4.09 -4.99 -23.26
C LEU A 195 5.47 -4.50 -22.79
N LEU A 196 5.52 -3.83 -21.62
CA LEU A 196 6.76 -3.34 -21.03
C LEU A 196 7.71 -4.50 -20.68
N ASP A 197 7.18 -5.57 -20.08
CA ASP A 197 7.93 -6.79 -19.79
C ASP A 197 8.56 -7.41 -21.06
N ARG A 198 7.78 -7.51 -22.15
CA ARG A 198 8.27 -8.05 -23.43
C ARG A 198 9.41 -7.25 -24.07
N ILE A 199 9.57 -5.99 -23.75
CA ILE A 199 10.69 -5.15 -24.20
C ILE A 199 11.82 -5.08 -23.18
N GLY A 200 11.78 -5.92 -22.12
CA GLY A 200 12.84 -6.08 -21.13
C GLY A 200 12.79 -5.08 -19.97
N VAL A 201 11.61 -4.53 -19.64
CA VAL A 201 11.41 -3.71 -18.46
C VAL A 201 11.00 -4.61 -17.30
N ASP A 202 11.94 -4.97 -16.44
CA ASP A 202 11.73 -5.90 -15.32
C ASP A 202 11.15 -5.24 -14.07
N SER A 203 11.25 -3.91 -13.97
CA SER A 203 10.79 -3.15 -12.80
C SER A 203 10.49 -1.69 -13.16
N LEU A 204 9.66 -1.05 -12.35
CA LEU A 204 9.35 0.37 -12.45
C LEU A 204 9.67 1.06 -11.12
N THR A 205 10.17 2.29 -11.18
CA THR A 205 10.51 3.08 -9.98
C THR A 205 9.70 4.36 -9.92
N ALA A 206 9.34 4.77 -8.70
CA ALA A 206 8.57 5.98 -8.45
C ALA A 206 9.44 7.24 -8.35
N TYR A 207 10.76 7.14 -8.26
CA TYR A 207 11.64 8.31 -8.19
C TYR A 207 12.51 8.47 -9.44
N THR A 208 12.94 9.71 -9.68
CA THR A 208 13.80 10.12 -10.79
C THR A 208 15.03 10.81 -10.23
N ASP A 209 16.15 10.74 -10.93
CA ASP A 209 17.38 11.47 -10.62
C ASP A 209 17.54 12.73 -11.48
N GLU A 210 18.63 13.50 -11.25
CA GLU A 210 18.92 14.70 -12.03
C GLU A 210 19.19 14.41 -13.51
N ASP A 211 19.67 13.20 -13.83
CA ASP A 211 19.94 12.74 -15.19
C ASP A 211 18.72 12.07 -15.84
N ALA A 212 17.52 12.35 -15.27
CA ALA A 212 16.25 11.81 -15.78
C ALA A 212 16.19 11.87 -17.30
N ASP A 213 16.07 10.72 -17.89
CA ASP A 213 16.08 10.55 -19.35
C ASP A 213 14.81 11.13 -20.01
N TRP A 214 14.70 11.02 -21.32
CA TRP A 214 13.54 11.49 -22.07
C TRP A 214 12.25 10.81 -21.59
N LEU A 215 12.31 9.61 -21.03
CA LEU A 215 11.17 8.86 -20.56
C LEU A 215 10.58 9.51 -19.30
N ASP A 216 11.44 9.95 -18.36
CA ASP A 216 10.99 10.67 -17.17
C ASP A 216 10.34 12.01 -17.51
N ARG A 217 10.90 12.72 -18.48
CA ARG A 217 10.29 13.96 -19.02
C ARG A 217 8.96 13.68 -19.70
N PHE A 218 8.86 12.55 -20.39
CA PHE A 218 7.60 12.12 -20.99
C PHE A 218 6.55 11.82 -19.93
N TYR A 219 6.90 11.10 -18.87
CA TYR A 219 5.99 10.82 -17.77
C TYR A 219 5.48 12.09 -17.09
N ASN A 220 6.37 13.01 -16.75
CA ASN A 220 5.98 14.31 -16.18
C ASN A 220 5.00 15.07 -17.09
N THR A 221 5.25 15.04 -18.40
CA THR A 221 4.38 15.68 -19.37
C THR A 221 3.03 14.97 -19.47
N ALA A 222 3.02 13.64 -19.48
CA ALA A 222 1.80 12.84 -19.60
C ALA A 222 0.86 13.05 -18.40
N VAL A 223 1.38 13.12 -17.18
CA VAL A 223 0.59 13.41 -15.98
C VAL A 223 0.00 14.82 -16.04
N ARG A 224 0.79 15.83 -16.42
CA ARG A 224 0.33 17.21 -16.54
C ARG A 224 -0.73 17.42 -17.63
N LEU A 225 -0.70 16.59 -18.68
CA LEU A 225 -1.69 16.62 -19.75
C LEU A 225 -2.91 15.74 -19.47
N ASN A 226 -2.93 15.00 -18.36
CA ASN A 226 -4.04 14.14 -18.01
C ASN A 226 -5.26 14.99 -17.58
N PRO A 227 -6.36 15.00 -18.37
CA PRO A 227 -7.51 15.84 -18.09
C PRO A 227 -8.37 15.34 -16.92
N THR A 228 -8.08 14.17 -16.36
CA THR A 228 -8.81 13.59 -15.24
C THR A 228 -8.23 13.99 -13.88
N ILE A 229 -7.03 14.59 -13.85
CA ILE A 229 -6.40 15.06 -12.61
C ILE A 229 -6.82 16.52 -12.40
N ASP A 230 -7.41 16.80 -11.25
CA ASP A 230 -7.80 18.15 -10.87
C ASP A 230 -6.57 19.04 -10.66
N ARG A 231 -6.71 20.34 -10.93
CA ARG A 231 -5.58 21.28 -10.82
C ARG A 231 -5.04 21.45 -9.40
N GLU A 232 -5.90 21.26 -8.41
CA GLU A 232 -5.55 21.32 -6.99
C GLU A 232 -4.62 20.16 -6.60
N GLU A 233 -4.70 19.05 -7.35
CA GLU A 233 -3.85 17.88 -7.20
C GLU A 233 -2.55 17.96 -8.04
N MET A 234 -2.29 19.05 -8.74
CA MET A 234 -1.07 19.24 -9.52
C MET A 234 0.01 19.98 -8.73
N CYS A 235 1.12 19.31 -8.51
CA CYS A 235 2.32 19.87 -7.89
C CYS A 235 3.52 19.93 -8.87
N ASN A 236 4.71 20.26 -8.38
CA ASN A 236 5.95 20.28 -9.17
C ASN A 236 6.90 19.11 -8.86
N SER A 237 6.47 18.13 -8.07
CA SER A 237 7.30 16.97 -7.70
C SER A 237 7.29 15.93 -8.81
N SER A 238 8.46 15.59 -9.35
CA SER A 238 8.60 14.50 -10.32
C SER A 238 8.25 13.14 -9.70
N VAL A 239 8.57 12.93 -8.43
CA VAL A 239 8.22 11.71 -7.68
C VAL A 239 6.71 11.57 -7.56
N CYS A 240 6.01 12.63 -7.16
CA CYS A 240 4.54 12.65 -7.08
C CYS A 240 3.89 12.30 -8.43
N HIS A 241 4.36 12.94 -9.53
CA HIS A 241 3.85 12.68 -10.87
C HIS A 241 4.08 11.23 -11.30
N ARG A 242 5.22 10.64 -10.95
CA ARG A 242 5.52 9.26 -11.26
C ARG A 242 4.64 8.28 -10.49
N ILE A 243 4.43 8.52 -9.19
CA ILE A 243 3.49 7.75 -8.37
C ILE A 243 2.10 7.77 -9.00
N THR A 244 1.61 8.96 -9.35
CA THR A 244 0.28 9.12 -9.98
C THR A 244 0.18 8.38 -11.32
N LEU A 245 1.23 8.43 -12.15
CA LEU A 245 1.23 7.72 -13.43
C LEU A 245 1.23 6.20 -13.26
N LEU A 246 2.05 5.68 -12.34
CA LEU A 246 2.21 4.25 -12.13
C LEU A 246 0.96 3.62 -11.52
N TYR A 247 0.37 4.27 -10.54
CA TYR A 247 -0.70 3.68 -9.72
C TYR A 247 -2.06 4.32 -9.98
N ALA A 248 -2.22 5.56 -9.74
CA ALA A 248 -3.32 6.51 -9.85
C ALA A 248 -3.05 7.65 -8.86
N LEU A 249 -4.01 8.54 -8.62
CA LEU A 249 -3.95 9.46 -7.49
C LEU A 249 -4.08 8.64 -6.19
N LEU A 250 -2.96 8.56 -5.43
CA LEU A 250 -2.89 7.74 -4.21
C LEU A 250 -3.19 8.53 -2.92
N TYR A 251 -3.29 9.83 -2.99
CA TYR A 251 -3.53 10.71 -1.84
C TYR A 251 -4.10 12.05 -2.32
N GLU A 252 -4.87 12.67 -1.46
CA GLU A 252 -5.28 14.04 -1.61
C GLU A 252 -4.12 14.94 -1.12
N HIS A 253 -3.68 15.91 -1.92
CA HIS A 253 -2.58 16.79 -1.54
C HIS A 253 -2.89 17.57 -0.26
N ASP A 254 -4.15 17.93 -0.05
CA ASP A 254 -4.62 18.60 1.17
C ASP A 254 -4.50 17.74 2.44
N GLN A 255 -4.39 16.42 2.30
CA GLN A 255 -4.16 15.50 3.43
C GLN A 255 -2.68 15.33 3.76
N LEU A 256 -1.77 15.75 2.88
CA LEU A 256 -0.34 15.74 3.16
C LEU A 256 0.13 17.10 3.66
N ASN A 257 1.05 17.13 4.61
CA ASN A 257 1.84 18.32 4.85
C ASN A 257 3.02 18.40 3.86
N THR A 258 3.60 19.58 3.72
CA THR A 258 4.71 19.83 2.78
C THR A 258 5.89 18.88 3.03
N ALA A 259 6.25 18.64 4.28
CA ALA A 259 7.39 17.78 4.61
C ALA A 259 7.16 16.32 4.18
N THR A 260 5.95 15.80 4.34
CA THR A 260 5.59 14.45 3.86
C THR A 260 5.60 14.38 2.33
N HIS A 261 5.03 15.39 1.66
CA HIS A 261 5.02 15.45 0.22
C HIS A 261 6.44 15.55 -0.39
N ASP A 262 7.31 16.37 0.20
CA ASP A 262 8.70 16.54 -0.27
C ASP A 262 9.56 15.29 -0.05
N THR A 263 9.15 14.38 0.87
CA THR A 263 9.87 13.16 1.21
C THR A 263 9.22 11.88 0.66
N LEU A 264 8.32 11.97 -0.32
CA LEU A 264 7.69 10.81 -0.95
C LEU A 264 8.70 9.79 -1.51
N HIS A 265 9.87 10.25 -1.97
CA HIS A 265 10.97 9.40 -2.41
C HIS A 265 11.54 8.49 -1.30
N GLU A 266 11.34 8.82 -0.02
CA GLU A 266 11.71 7.94 1.10
C GLU A 266 10.68 6.84 1.33
N GLN A 267 9.46 7.00 0.83
CA GLN A 267 8.35 6.09 1.04
C GLN A 267 8.09 5.18 -0.16
N PHE A 268 8.29 5.69 -1.37
CA PHE A 268 8.05 4.97 -2.62
C PHE A 268 9.37 4.65 -3.32
N GLY A 269 9.46 3.45 -3.87
CA GLY A 269 10.65 2.98 -4.57
C GLY A 269 10.32 2.15 -5.79
N VAL A 270 11.04 1.04 -5.93
CA VAL A 270 10.95 0.13 -7.07
C VAL A 270 9.89 -0.96 -6.82
N ALA A 271 9.17 -1.36 -7.87
CA ALA A 271 8.34 -2.56 -7.89
C ALA A 271 8.66 -3.43 -9.10
N SER A 272 8.64 -4.74 -8.93
CA SER A 272 8.85 -5.68 -10.02
C SER A 272 7.66 -5.67 -10.99
N MET A 273 7.91 -6.00 -12.25
CA MET A 273 6.88 -6.05 -13.28
C MET A 273 5.82 -7.13 -12.96
N ASN A 274 6.20 -8.25 -12.34
CA ASN A 274 5.25 -9.29 -11.93
C ASN A 274 4.14 -8.76 -11.02
N ASN A 275 4.46 -7.83 -10.12
CA ASN A 275 3.46 -7.22 -9.25
C ASN A 275 2.47 -6.36 -10.04
N PHE A 276 2.95 -5.58 -11.02
CA PHE A 276 2.07 -4.80 -11.89
C PHE A 276 1.20 -5.70 -12.78
N GLN A 277 1.77 -6.80 -13.28
CA GLN A 277 1.02 -7.79 -14.05
C GLN A 277 -0.12 -8.38 -13.23
N HIS A 278 0.14 -8.81 -11.98
CA HIS A 278 -0.89 -9.32 -11.09
C HIS A 278 -1.96 -8.27 -10.78
N MET A 279 -1.58 -7.02 -10.49
CA MET A 279 -2.55 -5.93 -10.31
C MET A 279 -3.41 -5.73 -11.56
N GLY A 280 -2.81 -5.82 -12.75
CA GLY A 280 -3.54 -5.79 -14.03
C GLY A 280 -4.53 -6.94 -14.16
N VAL A 281 -4.16 -8.16 -13.77
CA VAL A 281 -5.06 -9.32 -13.73
C VAL A 281 -6.22 -9.08 -12.77
N LEU A 282 -5.95 -8.66 -11.53
CA LEU A 282 -6.98 -8.36 -10.52
C LEU A 282 -7.97 -7.28 -11.01
N ALA A 283 -7.46 -6.25 -11.70
CA ALA A 283 -8.29 -5.17 -12.25
C ALA A 283 -9.22 -5.67 -13.38
N ARG A 284 -8.77 -6.63 -14.19
CA ARG A 284 -9.57 -7.24 -15.27
C ARG A 284 -10.60 -8.22 -14.71
N GLU A 285 -10.19 -9.11 -13.81
CA GLU A 285 -11.05 -10.14 -13.21
C GLU A 285 -12.06 -9.54 -12.22
N GLY A 286 -11.73 -8.41 -11.59
CA GLY A 286 -12.57 -7.75 -10.59
C GLY A 286 -12.68 -8.52 -9.27
N LYS A 287 -11.88 -9.55 -9.09
CA LYS A 287 -11.83 -10.42 -7.91
C LYS A 287 -10.43 -10.97 -7.70
N LEU A 288 -10.20 -11.53 -6.51
CA LEU A 288 -8.93 -12.14 -6.14
C LEU A 288 -8.70 -13.44 -6.93
N VAL A 289 -7.56 -13.50 -7.58
CA VAL A 289 -7.05 -14.67 -8.33
C VAL A 289 -5.55 -14.83 -8.09
N SER A 290 -4.97 -15.97 -8.48
CA SER A 290 -3.52 -16.21 -8.43
C SER A 290 -2.76 -15.29 -9.41
N ALA A 291 -1.43 -15.31 -9.36
CA ALA A 291 -0.58 -14.60 -10.31
C ALA A 291 -0.85 -15.02 -11.76
N GLU A 292 -1.23 -16.28 -11.99
CA GLU A 292 -1.61 -16.84 -13.29
C GLU A 292 -3.05 -16.52 -13.69
N GLY A 293 -3.86 -15.89 -12.80
CA GLY A 293 -5.26 -15.56 -13.04
C GLY A 293 -6.24 -16.69 -12.68
N GLU A 294 -5.80 -17.69 -11.93
CA GLU A 294 -6.64 -18.81 -11.50
C GLU A 294 -7.50 -18.47 -10.28
N ASP A 295 -8.77 -18.86 -10.29
CA ASP A 295 -9.72 -18.64 -9.19
C ASP A 295 -9.59 -19.77 -8.14
N ILE A 296 -8.51 -19.73 -7.35
CA ILE A 296 -8.18 -20.75 -6.34
C ILE A 296 -8.40 -20.29 -4.91
N TYR A 297 -8.77 -19.02 -4.69
CA TYR A 297 -8.87 -18.45 -3.35
C TYR A 297 -10.31 -18.36 -2.85
N LEU A 298 -11.23 -17.82 -3.65
CA LEU A 298 -12.55 -17.40 -3.17
C LEU A 298 -13.46 -18.57 -2.75
N GLU A 299 -13.19 -19.80 -3.17
CA GLU A 299 -13.91 -21.00 -2.74
C GLU A 299 -13.73 -21.31 -1.24
N HIS A 300 -12.74 -20.68 -0.58
CA HIS A 300 -12.40 -20.92 0.83
C HIS A 300 -12.83 -19.77 1.76
N VAL A 301 -13.97 -19.14 1.48
CA VAL A 301 -14.47 -17.96 2.23
C VAL A 301 -14.57 -18.18 3.73
N GLU A 302 -14.83 -19.41 4.18
CA GLU A 302 -14.87 -19.79 5.60
C GLU A 302 -13.56 -19.54 6.35
N ARG A 303 -12.42 -19.49 5.65
CA ARG A 303 -11.11 -19.17 6.23
C ARG A 303 -10.95 -17.70 6.62
N LEU A 304 -11.85 -16.84 6.15
CA LEU A 304 -11.97 -15.45 6.58
C LEU A 304 -13.01 -15.25 7.70
N ALA A 305 -13.48 -16.31 8.36
CA ALA A 305 -14.41 -16.24 9.48
C ALA A 305 -13.74 -15.77 10.77
N ILE A 306 -13.04 -14.62 10.71
CA ILE A 306 -12.46 -13.87 11.82
C ILE A 306 -12.99 -12.43 11.79
N PRO A 307 -12.93 -11.66 12.88
CA PRO A 307 -13.25 -10.23 12.85
C PRO A 307 -12.36 -9.46 11.88
N ILE A 308 -12.95 -8.79 10.88
CA ILE A 308 -12.23 -7.94 9.92
C ILE A 308 -12.93 -6.58 9.80
N ALA A 309 -12.16 -5.50 9.96
CA ALA A 309 -12.61 -4.15 9.64
C ALA A 309 -12.01 -3.71 8.29
N TYR A 310 -12.85 -3.20 7.41
CA TYR A 310 -12.44 -2.56 6.16
C TYR A 310 -12.43 -1.05 6.33
N ILE A 311 -11.28 -0.42 6.00
CA ILE A 311 -11.15 1.04 5.95
C ILE A 311 -10.84 1.44 4.52
N HIS A 312 -11.53 2.47 4.01
CA HIS A 312 -11.35 2.94 2.64
C HIS A 312 -11.47 4.46 2.56
N GLY A 313 -10.56 5.12 1.88
CA GLY A 313 -10.68 6.54 1.55
C GLY A 313 -11.75 6.75 0.48
N ALA A 314 -12.58 7.78 0.65
CA ALA A 314 -13.67 8.06 -0.29
C ALA A 314 -13.15 8.47 -1.69
N GLU A 315 -11.97 9.11 -1.72
CA GLU A 315 -11.33 9.63 -2.94
C GLU A 315 -10.27 8.66 -3.51
N ASN A 316 -10.24 7.42 -3.05
CA ASN A 316 -9.26 6.44 -3.52
C ASN A 316 -9.48 6.08 -5.00
N GLU A 317 -8.51 6.41 -5.85
CA GLU A 317 -8.52 6.10 -7.28
C GLU A 317 -7.74 4.84 -7.67
N ALA A 318 -6.92 4.28 -6.78
CA ALA A 318 -6.22 3.02 -7.05
C ALA A 318 -7.20 1.85 -7.11
N TRP A 319 -7.97 1.69 -6.04
CA TRP A 319 -9.10 0.77 -5.91
C TRP A 319 -10.30 1.58 -5.40
N LEU A 320 -11.37 1.63 -6.16
CA LEU A 320 -12.56 2.38 -5.76
C LEU A 320 -13.20 1.84 -4.47
N PRO A 321 -13.87 2.67 -3.68
CA PRO A 321 -14.53 2.27 -2.41
C PRO A 321 -15.46 1.06 -2.54
N GLU A 322 -16.04 0.85 -3.71
CA GLU A 322 -16.87 -0.31 -4.04
C GLU A 322 -16.10 -1.64 -3.93
N SER A 323 -14.77 -1.63 -4.02
CA SER A 323 -13.94 -2.83 -3.87
C SER A 323 -14.11 -3.46 -2.48
N THR A 324 -13.96 -2.65 -1.44
CA THR A 324 -14.17 -3.13 -0.07
C THR A 324 -15.65 -3.35 0.26
N GLU A 325 -16.57 -2.65 -0.41
CA GLU A 325 -18.01 -2.89 -0.26
C GLU A 325 -18.42 -4.26 -0.79
N LEU A 326 -17.97 -4.62 -1.96
CA LEU A 326 -18.21 -5.95 -2.55
C LEU A 326 -17.65 -7.05 -1.68
N THR A 327 -16.41 -6.91 -1.20
CA THR A 327 -15.80 -7.88 -0.28
C THR A 327 -16.56 -7.99 1.04
N PHE A 328 -16.91 -6.86 1.64
CA PHE A 328 -17.67 -6.80 2.88
C PHE A 328 -19.05 -7.51 2.75
N ASN A 329 -19.77 -7.26 1.66
CA ASN A 329 -21.06 -7.91 1.41
C ASN A 329 -20.90 -9.40 1.16
N TRP A 330 -19.94 -9.82 0.33
CA TRP A 330 -19.62 -11.22 0.07
C TRP A 330 -19.28 -12.00 1.35
N LEU A 331 -18.49 -11.42 2.24
CA LEU A 331 -18.17 -12.07 3.53
C LEU A 331 -19.40 -12.22 4.43
N ARG A 332 -20.27 -11.21 4.49
CA ARG A 332 -21.50 -11.24 5.31
C ARG A 332 -22.57 -12.19 4.79
N GLU A 333 -22.53 -12.53 3.51
CA GLU A 333 -23.41 -13.51 2.89
C GLU A 333 -22.95 -14.96 3.16
N ASN A 334 -21.65 -15.17 3.37
CA ASN A 334 -21.04 -16.49 3.49
C ASN A 334 -20.58 -16.86 4.90
N ASN A 335 -20.40 -15.90 5.80
CA ASN A 335 -19.95 -16.08 7.19
C ASN A 335 -20.85 -15.32 8.17
N ASP A 336 -20.58 -15.41 9.48
CA ASP A 336 -21.29 -14.60 10.46
C ASP A 336 -21.06 -13.09 10.19
N ARG A 337 -22.14 -12.41 9.82
CA ARG A 337 -22.14 -11.00 9.45
C ARG A 337 -21.63 -10.05 10.54
N HIS A 338 -21.66 -10.48 11.82
CA HIS A 338 -21.19 -9.68 12.96
C HIS A 338 -19.65 -9.61 13.07
N LEU A 339 -18.95 -10.46 12.35
CA LEU A 339 -17.49 -10.43 12.27
C LEU A 339 -16.95 -9.23 11.49
N TYR A 340 -17.77 -8.58 10.66
CA TYR A 340 -17.27 -7.61 9.68
C TYR A 340 -17.82 -6.22 9.93
N SER A 341 -16.94 -5.23 9.78
CA SER A 341 -17.28 -3.83 9.76
C SER A 341 -16.62 -3.12 8.58
N ARG A 342 -17.16 -2.00 8.14
CA ARG A 342 -16.61 -1.18 7.06
C ARG A 342 -16.81 0.29 7.35
N GLN A 343 -15.74 1.07 7.12
CA GLN A 343 -15.77 2.53 7.24
C GLN A 343 -15.15 3.15 5.98
N VAL A 344 -15.85 4.10 5.39
CA VAL A 344 -15.34 4.99 4.34
C VAL A 344 -15.00 6.32 4.98
N ILE A 345 -13.77 6.80 4.74
CA ILE A 345 -13.25 8.03 5.31
C ILE A 345 -13.36 9.14 4.25
N ALA A 346 -14.14 10.16 4.53
CA ALA A 346 -14.33 11.28 3.61
C ALA A 346 -13.06 12.11 3.47
N ASN A 347 -12.83 12.65 2.28
CA ASN A 347 -11.68 13.50 1.94
C ASN A 347 -10.30 12.81 2.06
N TYR A 348 -10.25 11.50 2.05
CA TYR A 348 -9.01 10.71 2.04
C TYR A 348 -8.95 9.85 0.78
N GLY A 349 -7.76 9.78 0.20
CA GLY A 349 -7.43 8.88 -0.91
C GLY A 349 -7.02 7.49 -0.41
N HIS A 350 -5.90 7.00 -0.93
CA HIS A 350 -5.41 5.66 -0.68
C HIS A 350 -4.42 5.61 0.49
N ILE A 351 -3.24 6.23 0.34
CA ILE A 351 -2.14 6.08 1.29
C ILE A 351 -2.14 7.15 2.39
N ASP A 352 -2.80 8.26 2.18
CA ASP A 352 -3.01 9.31 3.17
C ASP A 352 -3.86 8.83 4.37
N CYS A 353 -4.68 7.79 4.21
CA CYS A 353 -5.24 7.05 5.34
C CYS A 353 -4.17 6.46 6.29
N ILE A 354 -2.91 6.31 5.83
CA ILE A 354 -1.81 5.77 6.63
C ILE A 354 -0.88 6.88 7.12
N PHE A 355 -0.54 7.86 6.27
CA PHE A 355 0.38 8.93 6.67
C PHE A 355 -0.12 10.35 6.35
N GLY A 356 -1.42 10.52 6.23
CA GLY A 356 -2.03 11.84 6.19
C GLY A 356 -1.74 12.64 7.45
N LYS A 357 -1.64 13.97 7.33
CA LYS A 357 -1.28 14.86 8.45
C LYS A 357 -2.24 14.74 9.63
N ASP A 358 -3.53 14.47 9.36
CA ASP A 358 -4.60 14.38 10.36
C ASP A 358 -5.12 12.93 10.52
N ALA A 359 -4.43 11.92 9.94
CA ALA A 359 -4.85 10.52 9.99
C ALA A 359 -4.97 9.95 11.43
N ALA A 360 -4.19 10.50 12.38
CA ALA A 360 -4.25 10.12 13.79
C ALA A 360 -5.60 10.47 14.44
N GLU A 361 -6.29 11.49 13.94
CA GLU A 361 -7.60 11.92 14.43
C GLU A 361 -8.73 11.30 13.62
N ASP A 362 -8.59 11.22 12.31
CA ASP A 362 -9.67 10.87 11.39
C ASP A 362 -9.74 9.38 11.06
N VAL A 363 -8.62 8.64 11.10
CA VAL A 363 -8.51 7.26 10.61
C VAL A 363 -8.14 6.28 11.72
N TYR A 364 -7.06 6.55 12.48
CA TYR A 364 -6.53 5.58 13.44
C TYR A 364 -7.50 5.18 14.56
N PRO A 365 -8.46 6.03 15.01
CA PRO A 365 -9.47 5.61 15.99
C PRO A 365 -10.32 4.43 15.52
N PHE A 366 -10.59 4.31 14.21
CA PHE A 366 -11.34 3.17 13.67
C PHE A 366 -10.50 1.88 13.71
N ILE A 367 -9.19 1.98 13.42
CA ILE A 367 -8.23 0.87 13.53
C ILE A 367 -8.19 0.41 14.99
N LEU A 368 -7.91 1.32 15.92
CA LEU A 368 -7.80 1.02 17.34
C LEU A 368 -9.07 0.37 17.90
N ASN A 369 -10.24 0.95 17.62
CA ASN A 369 -11.51 0.43 18.08
C ASN A 369 -11.78 -1.01 17.61
N HIS A 370 -11.36 -1.36 16.38
CA HIS A 370 -11.49 -2.73 15.89
C HIS A 370 -10.53 -3.67 16.62
N LEU A 371 -9.26 -3.28 16.78
CA LEU A 371 -8.26 -4.10 17.47
C LEU A 371 -8.66 -4.35 18.94
N GLU A 372 -9.21 -3.35 19.63
CA GLU A 372 -9.68 -3.49 21.02
C GLU A 372 -10.90 -4.37 21.18
N LYS A 373 -11.86 -4.30 20.25
CA LYS A 373 -13.06 -5.16 20.28
C LYS A 373 -12.77 -6.62 19.94
N SER A 374 -11.63 -6.89 19.31
CA SER A 374 -11.21 -8.20 18.83
C SER A 374 -9.98 -8.73 19.59
N ALA A 375 -9.68 -8.16 20.75
CA ALA A 375 -8.53 -8.48 21.60
C ALA A 375 -8.63 -9.88 22.25
#